data_e8c574c7fd2c4e9b0d6f3ad62159b710
#
_entry.id   e8c574c7fd2c4e9b0d6f3ad62159b710
#
_cell.length_a   1.000
_cell.length_b   1.000
_cell.length_c   1.000
_cell.angle_alpha   90.00
_cell.angle_beta   90.00
_cell.angle_gamma   90.00
#
_symmetry.space_group_name_H-M   'P 1'
#
loop_
_entity.id
_entity.type
_entity.pdbx_description
1 polymer ?
#
loop_
_entity_poly.entity_id
_entity_poly.type
_entity_poly.pdbx_seq_one_letter_code
_entity_poly.pdbx_strand_id
1 'polypeptide(L)'
;MKKLVFDYEMKLSFSSPVTDHRFQLRCIPATGPRQQVIDVAVKIEPDVELETTIDSFDSVVMTGFIPEPHTMFNYSVTGIAFVDNAHIKSEIYKPLYRFNSALTVPGPAIEALIGICRERIASLPADCTPIDQAREVMDEVFKTFVYTPASTTIRTTAEEAFAQRKGVCQDYAHVMLSVCRHVGLTARYIAGLLGGEGATHAWVEIYHDGRWVGLDPTHNRMVDDNYITIAHGRDYRDCMLDIGIFSGCDVKQDQWAVSYTHLTLPTT
;
A
#
# COMPACT_ATOMS: atom_id res chain seq x y z
N MET A 1 -21.85 -2.10 -1.82
CA MET A 1 -21.30 -0.84 -1.21
C MET A 1 -21.33 -0.97 0.30
N LYS A 2 -20.22 -0.72 0.99
CA LYS A 2 -20.03 -0.85 2.42
C LYS A 2 -19.60 0.49 3.02
N LYS A 3 -20.17 0.89 4.17
CA LYS A 3 -19.77 2.09 4.91
C LYS A 3 -18.73 1.68 5.95
N LEU A 4 -17.55 2.30 5.91
CA LEU A 4 -16.45 2.12 6.85
C LEU A 4 -16.13 3.47 7.50
N VAL A 5 -15.96 3.50 8.81
CA VAL A 5 -15.36 4.63 9.52
C VAL A 5 -13.90 4.27 9.78
N PHE A 6 -12.99 5.15 9.43
CA PHE A 6 -11.57 4.95 9.64
C PHE A 6 -10.98 6.03 10.54
N ASP A 7 -10.02 5.61 11.35
CA ASP A 7 -9.16 6.45 12.17
C ASP A 7 -7.73 5.91 12.02
N TYR A 8 -6.82 6.74 11.54
CA TYR A 8 -5.42 6.42 11.35
C TYR A 8 -4.57 7.41 12.13
N GLU A 9 -3.70 6.92 12.99
CA GLU A 9 -2.80 7.73 13.80
C GLU A 9 -1.35 7.31 13.57
N MET A 10 -0.47 8.32 13.43
CA MET A 10 0.98 8.16 13.33
C MET A 10 1.65 9.05 14.36
N LYS A 11 2.58 8.48 15.12
CA LYS A 11 3.42 9.20 16.08
C LYS A 11 4.89 8.95 15.77
N LEU A 12 5.62 10.04 15.60
CA LEU A 12 7.06 10.05 15.46
C LEU A 12 7.68 10.74 16.67
N SER A 13 8.69 10.11 17.26
CA SER A 13 9.49 10.73 18.32
C SER A 13 10.96 10.76 17.91
N PHE A 14 11.63 11.86 18.27
CA PHE A 14 13.03 12.10 17.99
C PHE A 14 13.82 12.12 19.29
N SER A 15 14.97 11.45 19.34
CA SER A 15 15.82 11.34 20.53
C SER A 15 16.43 12.66 20.99
N SER A 16 16.42 13.68 20.12
CA SER A 16 16.82 15.07 20.39
C SER A 16 16.02 16.01 19.48
N PRO A 17 15.92 17.31 19.82
CA PRO A 17 15.17 18.26 19.00
C PRO A 17 15.67 18.31 17.55
N VAL A 18 14.73 18.30 16.61
CA VAL A 18 14.95 18.51 15.17
C VAL A 18 14.38 19.86 14.76
N THR A 19 14.96 20.48 13.72
CA THR A 19 14.50 21.75 13.13
C THR A 19 14.36 21.61 11.63
N ASP A 20 13.79 22.63 11.00
CA ASP A 20 13.62 22.69 9.54
C ASP A 20 12.99 21.42 8.95
N HIS A 21 12.04 20.84 9.69
CA HIS A 21 11.37 19.62 9.29
C HIS A 21 10.37 19.89 8.16
N ARG A 22 10.71 19.41 6.98
CA ARG A 22 9.82 19.38 5.80
C ARG A 22 9.26 17.99 5.64
N PHE A 23 7.96 17.89 5.49
CA PHE A 23 7.31 16.60 5.36
C PHE A 23 6.28 16.58 4.22
N GLN A 24 5.99 15.38 3.76
CA GLN A 24 4.96 15.06 2.79
C GLN A 24 4.16 13.87 3.31
N LEU A 25 2.85 14.01 3.34
CA LEU A 25 1.92 12.96 3.80
C LEU A 25 1.01 12.52 2.67
N ARG A 26 0.83 11.19 2.52
CA ARG A 26 -0.21 10.54 1.72
C ARG A 26 -1.09 9.72 2.65
N CYS A 27 -1.81 10.37 3.53
CA CYS A 27 -2.61 9.71 4.57
C CYS A 27 -4.13 9.86 4.37
N ILE A 28 -4.55 10.62 3.35
CA ILE A 28 -5.96 10.81 3.02
C ILE A 28 -6.34 9.85 1.88
N PRO A 29 -7.30 8.92 2.10
CA PRO A 29 -7.86 8.13 1.02
C PRO A 29 -8.57 9.03 -0.01
N ALA A 30 -8.21 8.90 -1.30
CA ALA A 30 -8.83 9.68 -2.35
C ALA A 30 -10.21 9.08 -2.75
N THR A 31 -11.15 9.94 -3.14
CA THR A 31 -12.38 9.49 -3.80
C THR A 31 -12.07 9.04 -5.23
N GLY A 32 -12.62 7.91 -5.63
CA GLY A 32 -12.40 7.31 -6.94
C GLY A 32 -13.51 6.34 -7.35
N PRO A 33 -13.31 5.55 -8.40
CA PRO A 33 -14.35 4.65 -8.94
C PRO A 33 -14.86 3.59 -7.97
N ARG A 34 -14.05 3.19 -6.98
CA ARG A 34 -14.35 2.11 -6.04
C ARG A 34 -14.67 2.57 -4.63
N GLN A 35 -14.37 3.82 -4.30
CA GLN A 35 -14.63 4.37 -2.97
C GLN A 35 -14.98 5.86 -3.04
N GLN A 36 -15.92 6.26 -2.21
CA GLN A 36 -16.23 7.65 -1.93
C GLN A 36 -15.84 7.97 -0.50
N VAL A 37 -15.05 9.01 -0.30
CA VAL A 37 -14.55 9.42 1.02
C VAL A 37 -15.15 10.77 1.38
N ILE A 38 -15.70 10.87 2.59
CA ILE A 38 -16.36 12.08 3.12
C ILE A 38 -15.96 12.30 4.58
N ASP A 39 -16.25 13.50 5.09
CA ASP A 39 -16.06 13.90 6.49
C ASP A 39 -14.60 13.67 6.97
N VAL A 40 -13.64 13.95 6.10
CA VAL A 40 -12.23 13.79 6.43
C VAL A 40 -11.76 14.91 7.33
N ALA A 41 -11.19 14.56 8.47
CA ALA A 41 -10.48 15.48 9.36
C ALA A 41 -9.04 15.04 9.53
N VAL A 42 -8.12 16.00 9.40
CA VAL A 42 -6.68 15.81 9.62
C VAL A 42 -6.24 16.67 10.78
N LYS A 43 -5.49 16.10 11.71
CA LYS A 43 -4.83 16.82 12.80
C LYS A 43 -3.34 16.57 12.73
N ILE A 44 -2.54 17.59 12.94
CA ILE A 44 -1.07 17.52 12.95
C ILE A 44 -0.55 18.24 14.19
N GLU A 45 0.48 17.67 14.79
CA GLU A 45 1.17 18.25 15.95
C GLU A 45 2.69 18.12 15.75
N PRO A 46 3.46 19.23 15.80
CA PRO A 46 3.02 20.62 16.00
C PRO A 46 2.07 21.11 14.90
N ASP A 47 1.16 22.04 15.27
CA ASP A 47 0.21 22.63 14.31
C ASP A 47 0.95 23.48 13.27
N VAL A 48 0.63 23.26 12.00
CA VAL A 48 1.30 23.88 10.86
C VAL A 48 0.35 24.01 9.67
N GLU A 49 0.55 25.05 8.87
CA GLU A 49 -0.16 25.24 7.62
C GLU A 49 0.21 24.14 6.61
N LEU A 50 -0.78 23.57 5.95
CA LEU A 50 -0.65 22.49 4.98
C LEU A 50 -1.04 22.93 3.59
N GLU A 51 -0.20 22.60 2.62
CA GLU A 51 -0.57 22.64 1.21
C GLU A 51 -1.05 21.25 0.76
N THR A 52 -2.17 21.21 0.04
CA THR A 52 -2.73 19.96 -0.49
C THR A 52 -2.69 19.95 -2.01
N THR A 53 -2.16 18.86 -2.57
CA THR A 53 -2.04 18.65 -4.02
C THR A 53 -2.45 17.21 -4.38
N ILE A 54 -2.51 16.93 -5.69
CA ILE A 54 -2.69 15.57 -6.22
C ILE A 54 -1.41 15.19 -6.99
N ASP A 55 -0.85 14.03 -6.70
CA ASP A 55 0.34 13.55 -7.39
C ASP A 55 0.02 12.86 -8.74
N SER A 56 1.07 12.40 -9.45
CA SER A 56 0.93 11.72 -10.75
C SER A 56 0.27 10.33 -10.67
N PHE A 57 0.07 9.83 -9.47
CA PHE A 57 -0.66 8.59 -9.18
C PHE A 57 -2.08 8.84 -8.66
N ASP A 58 -2.58 10.07 -8.76
CA ASP A 58 -3.90 10.49 -8.28
C ASP A 58 -4.07 10.39 -6.76
N SER A 59 -2.96 10.32 -6.00
CA SER A 59 -2.99 10.33 -4.53
C SER A 59 -3.08 11.74 -3.98
N VAL A 60 -3.82 11.91 -2.89
CA VAL A 60 -3.85 13.18 -2.14
C VAL A 60 -2.55 13.32 -1.36
N VAL A 61 -1.85 14.44 -1.59
CA VAL A 61 -0.55 14.74 -0.98
C VAL A 61 -0.66 16.03 -0.21
N MET A 62 -0.31 16.00 1.07
CA MET A 62 -0.16 17.18 1.91
C MET A 62 1.32 17.43 2.20
N THR A 63 1.74 18.69 2.14
CA THR A 63 3.10 19.11 2.48
C THR A 63 3.07 20.17 3.56
N GLY A 64 4.06 20.16 4.45
CA GLY A 64 4.21 21.15 5.51
C GLY A 64 5.67 21.36 5.89
N PHE A 65 5.91 22.42 6.66
CA PHE A 65 7.22 22.84 7.12
C PHE A 65 7.16 23.33 8.56
N ILE A 66 7.98 22.75 9.45
CA ILE A 66 8.12 23.11 10.86
C ILE A 66 9.54 23.62 11.06
N PRO A 67 9.76 24.96 11.14
CA PRO A 67 11.09 25.51 11.37
C PRO A 67 11.56 25.37 12.82
N GLU A 68 10.63 25.39 13.80
CA GLU A 68 10.94 25.39 15.22
C GLU A 68 11.46 24.05 15.73
N PRO A 69 12.32 24.06 16.78
CA PRO A 69 12.77 22.83 17.43
C PRO A 69 11.61 22.04 18.03
N HIS A 70 11.54 20.72 17.68
CA HIS A 70 10.55 19.82 18.23
C HIS A 70 11.11 18.39 18.37
N THR A 71 10.54 17.61 19.27
CA THR A 71 10.92 16.21 19.54
C THR A 71 9.84 15.21 19.17
N MET A 72 8.67 15.67 18.71
CA MET A 72 7.55 14.84 18.28
C MET A 72 6.93 15.43 17.01
N PHE A 73 6.46 14.54 16.17
CA PHE A 73 5.62 14.86 15.02
C PHE A 73 4.51 13.83 14.95
N ASN A 74 3.28 14.25 15.17
CA ASN A 74 2.13 13.36 15.17
C ASN A 74 1.12 13.83 14.12
N TYR A 75 0.44 12.89 13.51
CA TYR A 75 -0.75 13.21 12.71
C TYR A 75 -1.81 12.12 12.85
N SER A 76 -3.05 12.54 12.73
CA SER A 76 -4.19 11.62 12.65
C SER A 76 -5.14 12.02 11.53
N VAL A 77 -5.78 11.03 10.94
CA VAL A 77 -6.75 11.19 9.87
C VAL A 77 -7.97 10.36 10.18
N THR A 78 -9.11 11.00 10.29
CA THR A 78 -10.40 10.33 10.48
C THR A 78 -11.32 10.60 9.31
N GLY A 79 -12.25 9.70 9.05
CA GLY A 79 -13.24 9.92 7.99
C GLY A 79 -14.16 8.71 7.76
N ILE A 80 -14.98 8.85 6.73
CA ILE A 80 -15.93 7.84 6.30
C ILE A 80 -15.64 7.46 4.85
N ALA A 81 -15.49 6.16 4.59
CA ALA A 81 -15.36 5.62 3.25
C ALA A 81 -16.58 4.75 2.90
N PHE A 82 -17.19 4.99 1.74
CA PHE A 82 -18.17 4.09 1.12
C PHE A 82 -17.43 3.30 0.05
N VAL A 83 -17.24 2.01 0.26
CA VAL A 83 -16.46 1.14 -0.62
C VAL A 83 -17.40 0.23 -1.41
N ASP A 84 -17.15 0.10 -2.73
CA ASP A 84 -17.89 -0.80 -3.63
C ASP A 84 -16.95 -1.36 -4.70
N ASN A 85 -16.37 -2.50 -4.43
CA ASN A 85 -15.48 -3.20 -5.36
C ASN A 85 -16.23 -4.04 -6.42
N ALA A 86 -17.54 -4.25 -6.24
CA ALA A 86 -18.33 -5.07 -7.15
C ALA A 86 -18.85 -4.29 -8.36
N HIS A 87 -19.15 -2.99 -8.22
CA HIS A 87 -19.83 -2.19 -9.23
C HIS A 87 -18.93 -1.16 -9.94
N ILE A 88 -17.64 -1.43 -10.05
CA ILE A 88 -16.70 -0.58 -10.77
C ILE A 88 -16.99 -0.66 -12.27
N LYS A 89 -17.29 0.51 -12.89
CA LYS A 89 -17.63 0.57 -14.31
C LYS A 89 -16.37 0.52 -15.20
N SER A 90 -15.41 1.39 -14.94
CA SER A 90 -14.19 1.50 -15.74
C SER A 90 -13.13 2.28 -14.95
N GLU A 91 -11.87 1.90 -15.12
CA GLU A 91 -10.71 2.58 -14.54
C GLU A 91 -9.62 2.76 -15.60
N ILE A 92 -8.76 3.77 -15.40
CA ILE A 92 -7.74 4.12 -16.39
C ILE A 92 -6.62 3.07 -16.38
N TYR A 93 -6.29 2.57 -17.57
CA TYR A 93 -5.10 1.77 -17.81
C TYR A 93 -3.85 2.65 -17.86
N LYS A 94 -2.82 2.31 -17.08
CA LYS A 94 -1.51 2.99 -17.13
C LYS A 94 -0.42 1.96 -17.50
N PRO A 95 0.22 2.05 -18.69
CA PRO A 95 1.22 1.08 -19.17
C PRO A 95 2.43 0.90 -18.25
N LEU A 96 2.76 1.94 -17.46
CA LEU A 96 3.89 1.91 -16.52
C LEU A 96 3.83 0.74 -15.51
N TYR A 97 2.63 0.25 -15.20
CA TYR A 97 2.42 -0.87 -14.27
C TYR A 97 2.74 -2.25 -14.85
N ARG A 98 3.19 -2.32 -16.09
CA ARG A 98 3.74 -3.55 -16.72
C ARG A 98 5.22 -3.77 -16.39
N PHE A 99 5.92 -2.74 -15.91
CA PHE A 99 7.37 -2.77 -15.75
C PHE A 99 7.73 -2.85 -14.27
N ASN A 100 8.77 -3.63 -13.96
CA ASN A 100 9.33 -3.67 -12.63
C ASN A 100 9.99 -2.33 -12.28
N SER A 101 9.88 -1.98 -11.01
CA SER A 101 10.56 -0.85 -10.38
C SER A 101 11.84 -1.32 -9.68
N ALA A 102 12.63 -0.42 -9.14
CA ALA A 102 13.86 -0.78 -8.42
C ALA A 102 13.63 -1.74 -7.24
N LEU A 103 12.45 -1.68 -6.58
CA LEU A 103 12.11 -2.61 -5.48
C LEU A 103 11.56 -3.96 -5.95
N THR A 104 11.18 -4.10 -7.22
CA THR A 104 10.52 -5.29 -7.76
C THR A 104 11.29 -5.96 -8.89
N VAL A 105 12.55 -5.55 -9.14
CA VAL A 105 13.42 -6.25 -10.11
C VAL A 105 13.69 -7.66 -9.62
N PRO A 106 13.41 -8.72 -10.43
CA PRO A 106 13.73 -10.08 -10.06
C PRO A 106 15.24 -10.32 -10.04
N GLY A 107 15.68 -11.14 -9.09
CA GLY A 107 16.98 -11.76 -9.03
C GLY A 107 16.81 -13.29 -8.99
N PRO A 108 17.86 -14.05 -8.69
CA PRO A 108 17.85 -15.53 -8.83
C PRO A 108 16.74 -16.23 -8.06
N ALA A 109 16.39 -15.74 -6.84
CA ALA A 109 15.34 -16.38 -6.05
C ALA A 109 13.95 -16.15 -6.65
N ILE A 110 13.66 -14.93 -7.11
CA ILE A 110 12.39 -14.62 -7.79
C ILE A 110 12.34 -15.25 -9.18
N GLU A 111 13.44 -15.36 -9.91
CA GLU A 111 13.47 -16.06 -11.20
C GLU A 111 13.08 -17.54 -11.06
N ALA A 112 13.55 -18.20 -10.01
CA ALA A 112 13.10 -19.55 -9.69
C ALA A 112 11.57 -19.62 -9.40
N LEU A 113 11.04 -18.65 -8.64
CA LEU A 113 9.60 -18.53 -8.39
C LEU A 113 8.81 -18.28 -9.67
N ILE A 114 9.31 -17.42 -10.58
CA ILE A 114 8.71 -17.17 -11.89
C ILE A 114 8.61 -18.47 -12.70
N GLY A 115 9.65 -19.33 -12.66
CA GLY A 115 9.63 -20.64 -13.31
C GLY A 115 8.47 -21.50 -12.81
N ILE A 116 8.34 -21.64 -11.49
CA ILE A 116 7.23 -22.39 -10.85
C ILE A 116 5.87 -21.81 -11.24
N CYS A 117 5.71 -20.49 -11.14
CA CYS A 117 4.44 -19.82 -11.48
C CYS A 117 4.08 -20.00 -12.97
N ARG A 118 5.05 -19.98 -13.89
CA ARG A 118 4.81 -20.23 -15.32
C ARG A 118 4.29 -21.64 -15.57
N GLU A 119 4.83 -22.66 -14.89
CA GLU A 119 4.34 -24.04 -15.01
C GLU A 119 2.90 -24.16 -14.49
N ARG A 120 2.59 -23.53 -13.35
CA ARG A 120 1.23 -23.50 -12.80
C ARG A 120 0.25 -22.79 -13.73
N ILE A 121 0.62 -21.62 -14.25
CA ILE A 121 -0.19 -20.87 -15.22
C ILE A 121 -0.40 -21.67 -16.50
N ALA A 122 0.62 -22.36 -17.00
CA ALA A 122 0.52 -23.20 -18.19
C ALA A 122 -0.41 -24.42 -18.02
N SER A 123 -0.69 -24.82 -16.78
CA SER A 123 -1.64 -25.89 -16.47
C SER A 123 -3.10 -25.40 -16.36
N LEU A 124 -3.35 -24.10 -16.37
CA LEU A 124 -4.70 -23.54 -16.37
C LEU A 124 -5.41 -23.79 -17.71
N PRO A 125 -6.76 -23.78 -17.72
CA PRO A 125 -7.54 -23.84 -18.96
C PRO A 125 -7.12 -22.74 -19.94
N ALA A 126 -7.25 -22.99 -21.24
CA ALA A 126 -6.84 -22.04 -22.28
C ALA A 126 -7.62 -20.71 -22.27
N ASP A 127 -8.78 -20.68 -21.67
CA ASP A 127 -9.66 -19.52 -21.49
C ASP A 127 -9.47 -18.84 -20.12
N CYS A 128 -8.41 -19.17 -19.38
CA CYS A 128 -8.11 -18.57 -18.09
C CYS A 128 -7.87 -17.05 -18.23
N THR A 129 -8.35 -16.31 -17.25
CA THR A 129 -8.23 -14.84 -17.21
C THR A 129 -6.90 -14.41 -16.59
N PRO A 130 -6.46 -13.16 -16.80
CA PRO A 130 -5.35 -12.55 -16.04
C PRO A 130 -5.51 -12.65 -14.52
N ILE A 131 -6.75 -12.66 -14.02
CA ILE A 131 -7.02 -12.81 -12.59
C ILE A 131 -6.76 -14.26 -12.13
N ASP A 132 -7.12 -15.25 -12.92
CA ASP A 132 -6.83 -16.64 -12.59
C ASP A 132 -5.32 -16.90 -12.55
N GLN A 133 -4.56 -16.34 -13.49
CA GLN A 133 -3.10 -16.40 -13.49
C GLN A 133 -2.50 -15.71 -12.25
N ALA A 134 -3.00 -14.53 -11.89
CA ALA A 134 -2.55 -13.81 -10.71
C ALA A 134 -2.87 -14.55 -9.40
N ARG A 135 -3.96 -15.31 -9.34
CA ARG A 135 -4.31 -16.15 -8.19
C ARG A 135 -3.31 -17.28 -7.99
N GLU A 136 -2.82 -17.90 -9.08
CA GLU A 136 -1.75 -18.88 -9.00
C GLU A 136 -0.46 -18.30 -8.44
N VAL A 137 -0.11 -17.05 -8.87
CA VAL A 137 1.04 -16.34 -8.31
C VAL A 137 0.83 -16.03 -6.83
N MET A 138 -0.34 -15.51 -6.45
CA MET A 138 -0.68 -15.17 -5.07
C MET A 138 -0.59 -16.40 -4.15
N ASP A 139 -1.16 -17.51 -4.57
CA ASP A 139 -1.15 -18.78 -3.83
C ASP A 139 0.27 -19.29 -3.61
N GLU A 140 1.14 -19.23 -4.64
CA GLU A 140 2.52 -19.66 -4.53
C GLU A 140 3.35 -18.74 -3.61
N VAL A 141 3.15 -17.42 -3.69
CA VAL A 141 3.79 -16.44 -2.77
C VAL A 141 3.33 -16.73 -1.33
N PHE A 142 2.05 -16.91 -1.10
CA PHE A 142 1.51 -17.18 0.23
C PHE A 142 2.09 -18.46 0.85
N LYS A 143 2.23 -19.53 0.07
CA LYS A 143 2.75 -20.85 0.53
C LYS A 143 4.23 -20.81 0.86
N THR A 144 5.00 -19.98 0.17
CA THR A 144 6.47 -20.01 0.24
C THR A 144 7.06 -18.88 1.08
N PHE A 145 6.24 -17.96 1.57
CA PHE A 145 6.67 -16.77 2.29
C PHE A 145 6.07 -16.76 3.71
N VAL A 146 6.85 -16.35 4.72
CA VAL A 146 6.42 -16.35 6.13
C VAL A 146 6.29 -14.92 6.64
N TYR A 147 5.11 -14.56 7.13
CA TYR A 147 4.88 -13.24 7.73
C TYR A 147 5.73 -13.07 9.00
N THR A 148 6.67 -12.12 8.97
CA THR A 148 7.61 -11.90 10.06
C THR A 148 7.82 -10.38 10.26
N PRO A 149 7.19 -9.78 11.27
CA PRO A 149 7.41 -8.38 11.60
C PRO A 149 8.88 -8.06 11.87
N ALA A 150 9.32 -6.85 11.50
CA ALA A 150 10.67 -6.34 11.69
C ALA A 150 11.79 -7.14 11.00
N SER A 151 11.47 -8.04 10.07
CA SER A 151 12.48 -8.79 9.30
C SER A 151 13.03 -8.03 8.10
N THR A 152 12.33 -7.00 7.66
CA THR A 152 12.62 -6.18 6.46
C THR A 152 12.49 -4.69 6.79
N THR A 153 12.91 -3.87 5.85
CA THR A 153 12.81 -2.41 5.92
C THR A 153 12.12 -1.86 4.67
N ILE A 154 11.78 -0.59 4.66
CA ILE A 154 11.22 0.10 3.49
C ILE A 154 12.15 0.10 2.26
N ARG A 155 13.41 -0.28 2.40
CA ARG A 155 14.41 -0.37 1.33
C ARG A 155 14.61 -1.79 0.82
N THR A 156 14.10 -2.78 1.52
CA THR A 156 14.25 -4.19 1.16
C THR A 156 13.55 -4.45 -0.18
N THR A 157 14.29 -5.03 -1.11
CA THR A 157 13.77 -5.41 -2.43
C THR A 157 12.97 -6.71 -2.36
N ALA A 158 12.14 -6.96 -3.36
CA ALA A 158 11.40 -8.22 -3.49
C ALA A 158 12.35 -9.44 -3.49
N GLU A 159 13.48 -9.33 -4.18
CA GLU A 159 14.50 -10.38 -4.23
C GLU A 159 15.10 -10.68 -2.85
N GLU A 160 15.51 -9.63 -2.12
CA GLU A 160 16.10 -9.78 -0.78
C GLU A 160 15.12 -10.40 0.22
N ALA A 161 13.85 -9.94 0.20
CA ALA A 161 12.81 -10.49 1.05
C ALA A 161 12.52 -11.95 0.70
N PHE A 162 12.36 -12.25 -0.60
CA PHE A 162 12.04 -13.60 -1.04
C PHE A 162 13.20 -14.59 -0.84
N ALA A 163 14.44 -14.16 -0.98
CA ALA A 163 15.61 -14.99 -0.67
C ALA A 163 15.62 -15.43 0.81
N GLN A 164 15.12 -14.59 1.72
CA GLN A 164 14.96 -14.90 3.15
C GLN A 164 13.67 -15.63 3.49
N ARG A 165 12.70 -15.69 2.56
CA ARG A 165 11.35 -16.24 2.77
C ARG A 165 10.59 -15.59 3.93
N LYS A 166 10.90 -14.33 4.25
CA LYS A 166 10.33 -13.60 5.38
C LYS A 166 10.04 -12.16 5.01
N GLY A 167 8.92 -11.63 5.52
CA GLY A 167 8.58 -10.24 5.31
C GLY A 167 7.21 -9.89 5.88
N VAL A 168 6.78 -8.67 5.59
CA VAL A 168 5.46 -8.13 5.95
C VAL A 168 4.63 -7.93 4.69
N CYS A 169 3.40 -7.38 4.82
CA CYS A 169 2.48 -7.18 3.70
C CYS A 169 3.12 -6.45 2.48
N GLN A 170 3.99 -5.47 2.73
CA GLN A 170 4.77 -4.79 1.70
C GLN A 170 5.61 -5.77 0.87
N ASP A 171 6.30 -6.69 1.53
CA ASP A 171 7.20 -7.65 0.87
C ASP A 171 6.42 -8.68 0.06
N TYR A 172 5.32 -9.20 0.62
CA TYR A 172 4.38 -10.07 -0.11
C TYR A 172 3.89 -9.40 -1.40
N ALA A 173 3.48 -8.13 -1.31
CA ALA A 173 3.03 -7.36 -2.47
C ALA A 173 4.16 -7.15 -3.49
N HIS A 174 5.38 -6.79 -3.06
CA HIS A 174 6.52 -6.60 -3.96
C HIS A 174 6.92 -7.88 -4.68
N VAL A 175 6.96 -9.02 -3.98
CA VAL A 175 7.23 -10.34 -4.59
C VAL A 175 6.17 -10.69 -5.62
N MET A 176 4.88 -10.56 -5.27
CA MET A 176 3.78 -10.82 -6.19
C MET A 176 3.83 -9.90 -7.42
N LEU A 177 4.11 -8.61 -7.26
CA LEU A 177 4.27 -7.64 -8.34
C LEU A 177 5.40 -8.03 -9.30
N SER A 178 6.56 -8.42 -8.74
CA SER A 178 7.72 -8.84 -9.52
C SER A 178 7.37 -10.00 -10.44
N VAL A 179 6.72 -11.04 -9.91
CA VAL A 179 6.30 -12.22 -10.68
C VAL A 179 5.21 -11.88 -11.68
N CYS A 180 4.13 -11.20 -11.26
CA CYS A 180 3.00 -10.84 -12.12
C CYS A 180 3.44 -10.06 -13.36
N ARG A 181 4.29 -9.05 -13.18
CA ARG A 181 4.82 -8.25 -14.31
C ARG A 181 5.71 -9.08 -15.24
N HIS A 182 6.48 -9.99 -14.68
CA HIS A 182 7.37 -10.85 -15.46
C HIS A 182 6.63 -11.90 -16.29
N VAL A 183 5.45 -12.35 -15.82
CA VAL A 183 4.57 -13.22 -16.61
C VAL A 183 3.63 -12.45 -17.55
N GLY A 184 3.79 -11.11 -17.66
CA GLY A 184 3.09 -10.26 -18.62
C GLY A 184 1.81 -9.60 -18.09
N LEU A 185 1.50 -9.75 -16.80
CA LEU A 185 0.35 -9.09 -16.19
C LEU A 185 0.63 -7.61 -15.89
N THR A 186 -0.39 -6.77 -16.02
CA THR A 186 -0.32 -5.37 -15.59
C THR A 186 -0.75 -5.29 -14.13
N ALA A 187 0.20 -4.94 -13.25
CA ALA A 187 0.01 -5.01 -11.80
C ALA A 187 0.49 -3.73 -11.11
N ARG A 188 -0.29 -3.23 -10.13
CA ARG A 188 0.07 -2.07 -9.32
C ARG A 188 0.08 -2.39 -7.82
N TYR A 189 0.92 -1.67 -7.08
CA TYR A 189 0.99 -1.69 -5.62
C TYR A 189 -0.09 -0.80 -5.03
N ILE A 190 -0.68 -1.22 -3.93
CA ILE A 190 -1.63 -0.43 -3.16
C ILE A 190 -1.16 -0.35 -1.71
N ALA A 191 -1.20 0.88 -1.16
CA ALA A 191 -1.17 1.13 0.27
C ALA A 191 -2.55 1.57 0.75
N GLY A 192 -3.01 1.04 1.87
CA GLY A 192 -4.33 1.36 2.38
C GLY A 192 -4.59 0.85 3.78
N LEU A 193 -5.87 0.78 4.15
CA LEU A 193 -6.36 0.27 5.42
C LEU A 193 -7.18 -1.00 5.20
N LEU A 194 -7.01 -1.96 6.09
CA LEU A 194 -7.83 -3.16 6.15
C LEU A 194 -8.77 -3.05 7.36
N GLY A 195 -10.02 -3.46 7.19
CA GLY A 195 -11.02 -3.46 8.27
C GLY A 195 -10.56 -4.23 9.51
N GLY A 196 -10.68 -3.61 10.67
CA GLY A 196 -10.19 -4.07 11.96
C GLY A 196 -9.22 -3.08 12.60
N GLU A 197 -8.46 -3.53 13.59
CA GLU A 197 -7.36 -2.81 14.20
C GLU A 197 -6.03 -3.34 13.67
N GLY A 198 -5.11 -2.45 13.34
CA GLY A 198 -3.78 -2.84 12.84
C GLY A 198 -2.96 -1.66 12.36
N ALA A 199 -1.88 -1.94 11.66
CA ALA A 199 -1.14 -0.95 10.89
C ALA A 199 -1.77 -0.77 9.49
N THR A 200 -1.19 0.11 8.69
CA THR A 200 -1.52 0.18 7.26
C THR A 200 -1.22 -1.15 6.57
N HIS A 201 -1.95 -1.44 5.51
CA HIS A 201 -1.86 -2.68 4.78
C HIS A 201 -1.44 -2.47 3.33
N ALA A 202 -0.88 -3.50 2.71
CA ALA A 202 -0.47 -3.48 1.32
C ALA A 202 -1.02 -4.69 0.56
N TRP A 203 -1.43 -4.45 -0.71
CA TRP A 203 -1.89 -5.50 -1.61
C TRP A 203 -1.55 -5.17 -3.07
N VAL A 204 -1.95 -6.04 -3.96
CA VAL A 204 -1.70 -5.92 -5.41
C VAL A 204 -3.02 -5.80 -6.15
N GLU A 205 -3.05 -5.01 -7.20
CA GLU A 205 -4.17 -4.97 -8.13
C GLU A 205 -3.70 -5.31 -9.54
N ILE A 206 -4.50 -6.12 -10.22
CA ILE A 206 -4.28 -6.57 -11.61
C ILE A 206 -5.31 -5.90 -12.51
N TYR A 207 -4.84 -5.33 -13.62
CA TYR A 207 -5.74 -4.75 -14.62
C TYR A 207 -6.34 -5.83 -15.50
N HIS A 208 -7.66 -5.90 -15.52
CA HIS A 208 -8.43 -6.84 -16.33
C HIS A 208 -9.80 -6.28 -16.67
N ASP A 209 -10.22 -6.43 -17.91
CA ASP A 209 -11.54 -6.03 -18.40
C ASP A 209 -11.94 -4.58 -18.02
N GLY A 210 -11.02 -3.64 -18.26
CA GLY A 210 -11.25 -2.21 -18.02
C GLY A 210 -11.23 -1.78 -16.57
N ARG A 211 -10.80 -2.61 -15.63
CA ARG A 211 -10.77 -2.30 -14.18
C ARG A 211 -9.58 -2.92 -13.47
N TRP A 212 -9.28 -2.43 -12.28
CA TRP A 212 -8.30 -3.01 -11.38
C TRP A 212 -8.99 -3.98 -10.42
N VAL A 213 -8.45 -5.18 -10.28
CA VAL A 213 -8.96 -6.24 -9.39
C VAL A 213 -7.93 -6.51 -8.31
N GLY A 214 -8.32 -6.37 -7.04
CA GLY A 214 -7.42 -6.50 -5.90
C GLY A 214 -7.23 -7.94 -5.44
N LEU A 215 -5.97 -8.29 -5.15
CA LEU A 215 -5.53 -9.55 -4.57
C LEU A 215 -4.59 -9.27 -3.39
N ASP A 216 -4.86 -9.87 -2.25
CA ASP A 216 -4.07 -9.72 -1.04
C ASP A 216 -3.19 -10.96 -0.81
N PRO A 217 -1.90 -10.91 -1.17
CA PRO A 217 -1.00 -12.05 -1.02
C PRO A 217 -0.65 -12.38 0.43
N THR A 218 -0.84 -11.45 1.36
CA THR A 218 -0.60 -11.69 2.79
C THR A 218 -1.65 -12.62 3.40
N HIS A 219 -2.89 -12.53 2.92
CA HIS A 219 -4.02 -13.31 3.40
C HIS A 219 -4.52 -14.35 2.39
N ASN A 220 -3.89 -14.47 1.23
CA ASN A 220 -4.27 -15.33 0.11
C ASN A 220 -5.76 -15.20 -0.26
N ARG A 221 -6.24 -13.98 -0.47
CA ARG A 221 -7.65 -13.71 -0.79
C ARG A 221 -7.84 -12.54 -1.75
N MET A 222 -9.01 -12.51 -2.36
CA MET A 222 -9.44 -11.35 -3.13
C MET A 222 -9.78 -10.19 -2.20
N VAL A 223 -9.48 -8.96 -2.64
CA VAL A 223 -9.87 -7.72 -1.96
C VAL A 223 -11.38 -7.55 -2.04
N ASP A 224 -12.00 -7.26 -0.90
CA ASP A 224 -13.43 -7.00 -0.76
C ASP A 224 -13.70 -5.55 -0.29
N ASP A 225 -14.94 -5.26 0.09
CA ASP A 225 -15.36 -3.94 0.57
C ASP A 225 -14.83 -3.58 1.99
N ASN A 226 -13.94 -4.39 2.59
CA ASN A 226 -13.25 -4.07 3.85
C ASN A 226 -11.93 -3.32 3.65
N TYR A 227 -11.52 -3.06 2.42
CA TYR A 227 -10.25 -2.43 2.09
C TYR A 227 -10.48 -0.99 1.63
N ILE A 228 -9.79 -0.03 2.27
CA ILE A 228 -9.78 1.39 1.88
C ILE A 228 -8.43 1.68 1.22
N THR A 229 -8.44 2.11 -0.04
CA THR A 229 -7.22 2.53 -0.75
C THR A 229 -6.82 3.93 -0.33
N ILE A 230 -5.56 4.13 0.07
CA ILE A 230 -4.96 5.45 0.32
C ILE A 230 -4.17 5.89 -0.91
N ALA A 231 -3.24 5.04 -1.38
CA ALA A 231 -2.38 5.36 -2.51
C ALA A 231 -2.14 4.12 -3.38
N HIS A 232 -1.83 4.35 -4.65
CA HIS A 232 -1.39 3.31 -5.57
C HIS A 232 -0.16 3.75 -6.36
N GLY A 233 0.67 2.79 -6.74
CA GLY A 233 1.91 3.09 -7.44
C GLY A 233 2.57 1.85 -8.06
N ARG A 234 3.83 2.00 -8.50
CA ARG A 234 4.62 0.87 -9.02
C ARG A 234 5.14 -0.03 -7.90
N ASP A 235 5.44 0.59 -6.75
CA ASP A 235 5.92 -0.05 -5.54
C ASP A 235 5.63 0.85 -4.33
N TYR A 236 6.13 0.47 -3.15
CA TYR A 236 5.97 1.23 -1.91
C TYR A 236 6.50 2.68 -2.01
N ARG A 237 7.56 2.95 -2.78
CA ARG A 237 8.14 4.31 -2.88
C ARG A 237 7.18 5.33 -3.47
N ASP A 238 6.33 4.90 -4.41
CA ASP A 238 5.28 5.76 -4.97
C ASP A 238 4.12 5.98 -3.97
N CYS A 239 4.01 5.12 -2.95
CA CYS A 239 2.89 5.08 -2.00
C CYS A 239 3.30 5.37 -0.55
N MET A 240 4.53 5.85 -0.29
CA MET A 240 4.99 6.18 1.07
C MET A 240 4.01 7.15 1.73
N LEU A 241 3.47 6.74 2.88
CA LEU A 241 2.44 7.50 3.59
C LEU A 241 3.00 8.75 4.24
N ASP A 242 4.24 8.68 4.71
CA ASP A 242 4.99 9.79 5.25
C ASP A 242 6.43 9.82 4.72
N ILE A 243 6.90 11.00 4.40
CA ILE A 243 8.29 11.27 4.02
C ILE A 243 8.67 12.58 4.72
N GLY A 244 9.78 12.57 5.46
CA GLY A 244 10.29 13.77 6.12
C GLY A 244 11.79 13.92 5.97
N ILE A 245 12.25 15.17 5.95
CA ILE A 245 13.66 15.55 6.10
C ILE A 245 13.74 16.64 7.16
N PHE A 246 14.74 16.57 7.99
CA PHE A 246 14.94 17.54 9.08
C PHE A 246 16.44 17.79 9.34
N SER A 247 16.74 18.88 10.04
CA SER A 247 18.06 19.19 10.56
C SER A 247 18.18 18.68 12.00
N GLY A 248 19.29 17.97 12.31
CA GLY A 248 19.57 17.43 13.62
C GLY A 248 20.85 16.57 13.61
N CYS A 249 21.56 16.50 14.73
CA CYS A 249 22.78 15.68 14.85
C CYS A 249 22.44 14.40 15.61
N ASP A 250 22.83 13.25 15.05
CA ASP A 250 22.72 11.91 15.67
C ASP A 250 21.31 11.59 16.21
N VAL A 251 20.26 12.04 15.48
CA VAL A 251 18.87 11.85 15.87
C VAL A 251 18.45 10.43 15.54
N LYS A 252 17.93 9.73 16.53
CA LYS A 252 17.19 8.47 16.33
C LYS A 252 15.71 8.80 16.27
N GLN A 253 15.01 8.13 15.36
CA GLN A 253 13.58 8.26 15.16
C GLN A 253 12.90 6.95 15.55
N ASP A 254 11.89 7.03 16.41
CA ASP A 254 10.97 5.94 16.70
C ASP A 254 9.60 6.28 16.09
N GLN A 255 8.95 5.27 15.51
CA GLN A 255 7.69 5.41 14.80
C GLN A 255 6.65 4.43 15.35
N TRP A 256 5.46 4.92 15.59
CA TRP A 256 4.30 4.12 15.96
C TRP A 256 3.12 4.51 15.07
N ALA A 257 2.48 3.50 14.46
CA ALA A 257 1.34 3.70 13.59
C ALA A 257 0.22 2.71 13.96
N VAL A 258 -1.01 3.19 14.01
CA VAL A 258 -2.19 2.35 14.19
C VAL A 258 -3.36 2.86 13.35
N SER A 259 -4.15 1.94 12.85
CA SER A 259 -5.42 2.24 12.20
C SER A 259 -6.55 1.46 12.85
N TYR A 260 -7.68 2.11 12.98
CA TYR A 260 -8.94 1.50 13.37
C TYR A 260 -9.95 1.70 12.24
N THR A 261 -10.41 0.61 11.65
CA THR A 261 -11.43 0.67 10.61
C THR A 261 -12.63 -0.15 11.03
N HIS A 262 -13.74 0.53 11.32
CA HIS A 262 -14.93 -0.10 11.86
C HIS A 262 -16.10 -0.07 10.86
N LEU A 263 -16.89 -1.15 10.88
CA LEU A 263 -18.24 -1.16 10.32
C LEU A 263 -19.16 -0.31 11.19
N THR A 264 -19.78 0.72 10.62
CA THR A 264 -20.99 1.26 11.25
C THR A 264 -22.18 0.42 10.80
N LEU A 265 -22.81 -0.27 11.75
CA LEU A 265 -24.13 -0.82 11.50
C LEU A 265 -25.06 0.33 11.11
N PRO A 266 -25.97 0.14 10.13
CA PRO A 266 -26.97 1.15 9.86
C PRO A 266 -27.76 1.38 11.16
N THR A 267 -27.77 2.62 11.63
CA THR A 267 -28.73 3.05 12.66
C THR A 267 -30.10 2.93 12.04
N THR A 268 -30.86 1.94 12.48
CA THR A 268 -32.28 1.76 12.15
C THR A 268 -33.10 2.97 12.58
#